data_784f53d29e68363858f7bd106ebf6ff9
#
_entry.id   784f53d29e68363858f7bd106ebf6ff9
#
_cell.length_a   1.000
_cell.length_b   1.000
_cell.length_c   1.000
_cell.angle_alpha   90.00
_cell.angle_beta   90.00
_cell.angle_gamma   90.00
#
_symmetry.space_group_name_H-M   'P 1'
#
loop_
_entity.id
_entity.type
_entity.pdbx_description
1 polymer ?
#
loop_
_entity_poly.entity_id
_entity_poly.type
_entity_poly.pdbx_seq_one_letter_code
_entity_poly.pdbx_strand_id
1 'polypeptide(L)'
;MTVNLGGIERGLNFKMGALRHLGELTGKDPLLKEDSGANGFEIEFNTLKNIVHSGLLCNCDAKNKGPDFSEKDVINWVGQLEPEESRKIVAFFSNAYKVAGEGNGDTQ
;
A
#
# COMPACT_ATOMS: atom_id res chain seq x y z
N MET A 1 0.98 -0.70 -11.11
CA MET A 1 1.17 -2.14 -11.29
C MET A 1 -0.15 -2.86 -11.14
N THR A 2 -0.23 -4.08 -11.58
CA THR A 2 -1.43 -4.89 -11.36
C THR A 2 -1.07 -6.11 -10.56
N VAL A 3 -2.04 -6.61 -9.83
CA VAL A 3 -1.86 -7.79 -9.01
C VAL A 3 -3.18 -8.55 -8.97
N ASN A 4 -3.09 -9.87 -8.91
CA ASN A 4 -4.30 -10.68 -8.83
C ASN A 4 -4.74 -10.75 -7.37
N LEU A 5 -5.93 -10.22 -7.11
CA LEU A 5 -6.49 -10.22 -5.77
C LEU A 5 -7.91 -10.80 -5.85
N GLY A 6 -8.10 -11.91 -5.16
CA GLY A 6 -9.40 -12.55 -5.17
C GLY A 6 -9.81 -13.08 -6.51
N GLY A 7 -8.85 -13.47 -7.34
CA GLY A 7 -9.12 -14.02 -8.67
C GLY A 7 -9.32 -12.99 -9.75
N ILE A 8 -9.17 -11.71 -9.42
CA ILE A 8 -9.34 -10.63 -10.38
C ILE A 8 -8.08 -9.79 -10.42
N GLU A 9 -7.63 -9.47 -11.60
CA GLU A 9 -6.47 -8.61 -11.74
C GLU A 9 -6.87 -7.17 -11.45
N ARG A 10 -6.22 -6.55 -10.48
CA ARG A 10 -6.57 -5.21 -10.03
C ARG A 10 -5.36 -4.31 -10.08
N GLY A 11 -5.60 -3.03 -10.33
CA GLY A 11 -4.53 -2.05 -10.39
C GLY A 11 -4.22 -1.46 -9.04
N LEU A 12 -2.94 -1.26 -8.79
CA LEU A 12 -2.46 -0.52 -7.63
C LEU A 12 -1.82 0.76 -8.14
N ASN A 13 -2.29 1.88 -7.62
CA ASN A 13 -1.85 3.18 -8.08
C ASN A 13 -1.28 3.95 -6.88
N PHE A 14 0.00 4.29 -6.94
CA PHE A 14 0.66 4.97 -5.83
C PHE A 14 1.06 6.37 -6.24
N LYS A 15 0.07 7.23 -6.35
CA LYS A 15 0.26 8.66 -6.53
C LYS A 15 -0.03 9.34 -5.20
N MET A 16 -0.04 10.64 -5.19
CA MET A 16 -0.23 11.36 -3.93
C MET A 16 -1.54 10.99 -3.25
N GLY A 17 -2.56 10.67 -4.03
CA GLY A 17 -3.83 10.24 -3.46
C GLY A 17 -3.73 9.00 -2.62
N ALA A 18 -2.80 8.10 -2.95
CA ALA A 18 -2.62 6.90 -2.14
C ALA A 18 -2.09 7.25 -0.75
N LEU A 19 -1.24 8.26 -0.66
CA LEU A 19 -0.76 8.70 0.65
C LEU A 19 -1.90 9.24 1.51
N ARG A 20 -2.83 9.94 0.88
CA ARG A 20 -3.99 10.43 1.61
C ARG A 20 -4.81 9.27 2.15
N HIS A 21 -5.09 8.29 1.30
CA HIS A 21 -5.83 7.12 1.75
C HIS A 21 -5.08 6.36 2.84
N LEU A 22 -3.77 6.23 2.67
CA LEU A 22 -2.97 5.52 3.65
C LEU A 22 -3.03 6.21 5.00
N GLY A 23 -2.95 7.55 5.00
CA GLY A 23 -3.10 8.32 6.22
C GLY A 23 -4.44 8.11 6.89
N GLU A 24 -5.49 8.07 6.09
CA GLU A 24 -6.83 7.85 6.63
C GLU A 24 -6.98 6.45 7.22
N LEU A 25 -6.40 5.46 6.55
CA LEU A 25 -6.51 4.08 7.04
C LEU A 25 -5.73 3.87 8.32
N THR A 26 -4.60 4.52 8.47
CA THR A 26 -3.75 4.32 9.63
C THR A 26 -3.99 5.35 10.72
N GLY A 27 -4.54 6.49 10.37
CA GLY A 27 -4.71 7.59 11.30
C GLY A 27 -3.42 8.32 11.60
N LYS A 28 -2.38 8.10 10.81
CA LYS A 28 -1.08 8.69 11.04
C LYS A 28 -0.47 9.13 9.72
N ASP A 29 0.60 9.92 9.83
CA ASP A 29 1.36 10.28 8.67
C ASP A 29 2.03 9.02 8.12
N PRO A 30 1.71 8.60 6.92
CA PRO A 30 2.23 7.33 6.41
C PRO A 30 3.73 7.32 6.15
N LEU A 31 4.34 8.49 6.13
CA LEU A 31 5.77 8.56 5.89
C LEU A 31 6.60 8.59 7.16
N LEU A 32 5.95 8.64 8.32
CA LEU A 32 6.66 8.60 9.58
C LEU A 32 6.93 7.15 9.96
N LYS A 33 8.09 6.94 10.56
CA LYS A 33 8.40 5.62 11.06
C LYS A 33 7.62 5.31 12.30
N GLU A 34 7.12 4.12 12.34
CA GLU A 34 6.44 3.62 13.52
C GLU A 34 7.43 2.96 14.42
N ASP A 35 7.36 3.31 15.67
CA ASP A 35 8.24 2.70 16.63
C ASP A 35 7.37 2.13 17.73
N SER A 36 6.64 1.11 17.42
CA SER A 36 5.72 0.55 18.36
C SER A 36 6.27 -0.72 18.94
N GLY A 37 5.69 -1.15 20.03
CA GLY A 37 6.11 -2.37 20.64
C GLY A 37 5.39 -3.59 20.15
N ALA A 38 4.58 -3.45 19.12
CA ALA A 38 3.85 -4.58 18.60
C ALA A 38 4.80 -5.55 17.94
N ASN A 39 4.36 -6.79 17.78
CA ASN A 39 5.24 -7.74 17.18
C ASN A 39 5.39 -7.45 15.69
N GLY A 40 6.59 -7.77 15.17
CA GLY A 40 6.96 -7.37 13.83
C GLY A 40 6.08 -7.97 12.75
N PHE A 41 5.59 -9.17 12.98
CA PHE A 41 4.75 -9.81 11.96
C PHE A 41 3.41 -9.10 11.80
N GLU A 42 2.83 -8.69 12.92
CA GLU A 42 1.57 -7.95 12.86
C GLU A 42 1.75 -6.62 12.19
N ILE A 43 2.84 -5.94 12.53
CA ILE A 43 3.12 -4.65 11.93
C ILE A 43 3.29 -4.82 10.42
N GLU A 44 4.02 -5.83 10.02
CA GLU A 44 4.25 -6.04 8.60
C GLU A 44 2.97 -6.36 7.85
N PHE A 45 2.13 -7.21 8.43
CA PHE A 45 0.88 -7.55 7.75
C PHE A 45 -0.01 -6.32 7.62
N ASN A 46 -0.17 -5.58 8.70
CA ASN A 46 -1.03 -4.40 8.67
C ASN A 46 -0.50 -3.33 7.73
N THR A 47 0.81 -3.17 7.71
CA THR A 47 1.43 -2.22 6.80
C THR A 47 1.17 -2.61 5.35
N LEU A 48 1.38 -3.87 5.02
CA LEU A 48 1.14 -4.34 3.67
C LEU A 48 -0.34 -4.20 3.31
N LYS A 49 -1.21 -4.57 4.22
CA LYS A 49 -2.65 -4.47 3.98
C LYS A 49 -3.04 -3.03 3.67
N ASN A 50 -2.53 -2.09 4.44
CA ASN A 50 -2.87 -0.69 4.23
C ASN A 50 -2.25 -0.15 2.94
N ILE A 51 -1.05 -0.60 2.60
CA ILE A 51 -0.43 -0.22 1.34
C ILE A 51 -1.29 -0.69 0.17
N VAL A 52 -1.69 -1.95 0.19
CA VAL A 52 -2.51 -2.50 -0.89
C VAL A 52 -3.85 -1.76 -0.96
N HIS A 53 -4.48 -1.57 0.20
CA HIS A 53 -5.78 -0.91 0.26
C HIS A 53 -5.70 0.50 -0.31
N SER A 54 -4.66 1.24 0.10
CA SER A 54 -4.51 2.61 -0.38
C SER A 54 -4.26 2.66 -1.89
N GLY A 55 -3.50 1.70 -2.40
CA GLY A 55 -3.26 1.63 -3.84
C GLY A 55 -4.51 1.31 -4.62
N LEU A 56 -5.35 0.43 -4.07
CA LEU A 56 -6.62 0.10 -4.71
C LEU A 56 -7.54 1.31 -4.72
N LEU A 57 -7.62 2.03 -3.60
CA LEU A 57 -8.49 3.20 -3.52
C LEU A 57 -8.01 4.30 -4.45
N CYS A 58 -6.71 4.51 -4.52
CA CYS A 58 -6.16 5.50 -5.43
C CYS A 58 -6.46 5.14 -6.88
N ASN A 59 -6.42 3.85 -7.20
CA ASN A 59 -6.76 3.40 -8.54
C ASN A 59 -8.24 3.65 -8.85
N CYS A 60 -9.10 3.46 -7.86
CA CYS A 60 -10.52 3.77 -8.02
C CYS A 60 -10.72 5.25 -8.29
N ASP A 61 -10.00 6.10 -7.56
CA ASP A 61 -10.08 7.54 -7.79
C ASP A 61 -9.67 7.89 -9.21
N ALA A 62 -8.59 7.27 -9.69
CA ALA A 62 -8.10 7.56 -11.02
C ALA A 62 -9.10 7.17 -12.09
N LYS A 63 -9.91 6.16 -11.82
CA LYS A 63 -10.93 5.71 -12.76
C LYS A 63 -12.29 6.30 -12.48
N ASN A 64 -12.36 7.14 -11.47
CA ASN A 64 -13.59 7.84 -11.10
C ASN A 64 -14.72 6.86 -10.81
N LYS A 65 -14.41 5.81 -10.06
CA LYS A 65 -15.42 4.84 -9.64
C LYS A 65 -15.22 4.51 -8.18
N GLY A 66 -16.29 4.08 -7.55
CA GLY A 66 -16.21 3.66 -6.17
C GLY A 66 -15.57 2.29 -6.03
N PRO A 67 -15.13 1.95 -4.84
CA PRO A 67 -14.56 0.63 -4.62
C PRO A 67 -15.63 -0.44 -4.65
N ASP A 68 -15.26 -1.58 -5.24
CA ASP A 68 -16.14 -2.75 -5.28
C ASP A 68 -15.66 -3.81 -4.29
N PHE A 69 -15.00 -3.38 -3.22
CA PHE A 69 -14.43 -4.26 -2.22
C PHE A 69 -14.51 -3.57 -0.86
N SER A 70 -14.38 -4.37 0.18
CA SER A 70 -14.35 -3.87 1.55
C SER A 70 -12.97 -4.07 2.14
N GLU A 71 -12.75 -3.48 3.31
CA GLU A 71 -11.48 -3.71 4.02
C GLU A 71 -11.30 -5.19 4.34
N LYS A 72 -12.39 -5.86 4.67
CA LYS A 72 -12.31 -7.27 4.95
C LYS A 72 -11.86 -8.07 3.74
N ASP A 73 -12.33 -7.68 2.57
CA ASP A 73 -11.86 -8.32 1.34
C ASP A 73 -10.37 -8.13 1.17
N VAL A 74 -9.88 -6.92 1.41
CA VAL A 74 -8.46 -6.62 1.26
C VAL A 74 -7.64 -7.45 2.23
N ILE A 75 -8.10 -7.58 3.47
CA ILE A 75 -7.39 -8.39 4.46
C ILE A 75 -7.28 -9.83 3.97
N ASN A 76 -8.37 -10.38 3.47
CA ASN A 76 -8.36 -11.75 2.97
C ASN A 76 -7.43 -11.91 1.77
N TRP A 77 -7.46 -10.96 0.86
CA TRP A 77 -6.63 -11.02 -0.34
C TRP A 77 -5.15 -10.94 0.01
N VAL A 78 -4.81 -10.00 0.89
CA VAL A 78 -3.41 -9.84 1.29
C VAL A 78 -2.91 -11.07 2.00
N GLY A 79 -3.77 -11.71 2.79
CA GLY A 79 -3.41 -12.94 3.48
C GLY A 79 -3.10 -14.09 2.55
N GLN A 80 -3.53 -14.00 1.29
CA GLN A 80 -3.29 -15.05 0.32
C GLN A 80 -2.15 -14.76 -0.64
N LEU A 81 -1.52 -13.59 -0.50
CA LEU A 81 -0.41 -13.25 -1.37
C LEU A 81 0.82 -14.11 -1.06
N GLU A 82 1.53 -14.47 -2.10
CA GLU A 82 2.82 -15.11 -1.91
C GLU A 82 3.84 -14.09 -1.41
N PRO A 83 4.80 -14.52 -0.59
CA PRO A 83 5.78 -13.56 -0.08
C PRO A 83 6.50 -12.78 -1.19
N GLU A 84 6.73 -13.41 -2.31
CA GLU A 84 7.40 -12.74 -3.41
C GLU A 84 6.54 -11.61 -3.96
N GLU A 85 5.25 -11.84 -4.08
CA GLU A 85 4.34 -10.81 -4.54
C GLU A 85 4.26 -9.66 -3.56
N SER A 86 4.25 -9.97 -2.27
CA SER A 86 4.25 -8.95 -1.24
C SER A 86 5.46 -8.06 -1.35
N ARG A 87 6.62 -8.65 -1.57
CA ARG A 87 7.85 -7.88 -1.71
C ARG A 87 7.81 -6.98 -2.93
N LYS A 88 7.24 -7.45 -4.02
CA LYS A 88 7.10 -6.61 -5.22
C LYS A 88 6.22 -5.41 -4.97
N ILE A 89 5.13 -5.62 -4.25
CA ILE A 89 4.21 -4.53 -3.94
C ILE A 89 4.91 -3.48 -3.06
N VAL A 90 5.59 -3.94 -2.03
CA VAL A 90 6.29 -3.01 -1.13
C VAL A 90 7.38 -2.26 -1.88
N ALA A 91 8.10 -2.94 -2.74
CA ALA A 91 9.14 -2.29 -3.53
C ALA A 91 8.55 -1.24 -4.46
N PHE A 92 7.43 -1.55 -5.08
CA PHE A 92 6.78 -0.60 -5.97
C PHE A 92 6.30 0.63 -5.20
N PHE A 93 5.71 0.40 -4.03
CA PHE A 93 5.29 1.49 -3.17
C PHE A 93 6.48 2.35 -2.75
N SER A 94 7.55 1.72 -2.28
CA SER A 94 8.71 2.44 -1.83
C SER A 94 9.33 3.27 -2.95
N ASN A 95 9.42 2.68 -4.13
CA ASN A 95 9.99 3.38 -5.27
C ASN A 95 9.16 4.56 -5.72
N ALA A 96 7.85 4.46 -5.57
CA ALA A 96 6.96 5.52 -5.99
C ALA A 96 7.21 6.82 -5.21
N TYR A 97 7.62 6.69 -3.94
CA TYR A 97 7.76 7.86 -3.09
C TYR A 97 9.19 8.14 -2.66
N LYS A 98 10.12 7.33 -3.11
CA LYS A 98 11.46 7.42 -2.58
C LYS A 98 12.21 8.67 -3.09
N VAL A 99 11.86 9.12 -4.25
CA VAL A 99 12.55 10.26 -4.83
C VAL A 99 12.56 11.46 -3.91
N ALA A 100 11.44 11.67 -3.27
CA ALA A 100 11.28 12.85 -2.47
C ALA A 100 12.32 12.92 -1.36
N GLY A 101 12.70 11.81 -0.84
CA GLY A 101 13.56 11.86 0.31
C GLY A 101 15.01 11.70 -0.01
N GLU A 102 15.25 11.21 -1.16
CA GLU A 102 16.62 10.87 -1.40
C GLU A 102 17.35 11.91 -2.14
N GLY A 103 17.11 11.93 -2.19
CA GLY A 103 17.81 12.66 -2.71
C GLY A 103 18.66 12.79 -2.79
N ASN A 104 18.31 12.65 -2.82
CA ASN A 104 18.87 12.97 -2.81
C ASN A 104 19.78 12.98 -2.29
N GLY A 105 19.92 12.91 -2.04
CA GLY A 105 20.70 12.88 -1.63
C GLY A 105 21.61 12.32 -1.77
N ASP A 106 21.58 11.94 -2.02
CA ASP A 106 22.34 11.67 -2.04
C ASP A 106 22.84 11.74 -2.63
N THR A 107 22.58 11.75 -3.05
CA THR A 107 22.94 11.90 -3.55
C THR A 107 23.21 12.42 -3.73
N GLN A 108 23.23 12.47 -3.80
CA GLN A 108 23.40 13.04 -3.94
C GLN A 108 23.85 13.37 -3.94
#